data_2c8d6fc72e0a59e03351fd2ef0571b9d
#
_entry.id   2c8d6fc72e0a59e03351fd2ef0571b9d
#
_cell.length_a   1.000
_cell.length_b   1.000
_cell.length_c   1.000
_cell.angle_alpha   90.00
_cell.angle_beta   90.00
_cell.angle_gamma   90.00
#
_symmetry.space_group_name_H-M   'P 1'
#
loop_
_entity.id
_entity.type
_entity.pdbx_description
1 polymer ?
#
loop_
_entity_poly.entity_id
_entity_poly.type
_entity_poly.pdbx_seq_one_letter_code
_entity_poly.pdbx_strand_id
1 'polypeptide(L)'
;NFALTMMLEPSVIAAVINHPSLPLDDPAGLELSSDDGAALRERIDRDDLHVLGYRFDTDRWCTAERFAAYSALLGDRFDGRVLPGEVANPNPPSFFSDVVGTPHSVVTAHLVDTAGHPTIVARDEILGYLTTSLLAPPPS
;
A
#
# COMPACT_ATOMS: atom_id res chain seq x y z
N ASN A 1 7.18 0.68 -2.74
CA ASN A 1 7.48 -0.72 -3.07
C ASN A 1 8.34 -1.41 -2.01
N PHE A 2 9.31 -0.73 -1.43
CA PHE A 2 10.27 -1.35 -0.49
C PHE A 2 9.75 -1.54 0.94
N ALA A 3 8.54 -1.09 1.26
CA ALA A 3 7.99 -1.20 2.62
C ALA A 3 7.94 -2.65 3.13
N LEU A 4 7.60 -3.61 2.25
CA LEU A 4 7.57 -5.03 2.62
C LEU A 4 8.97 -5.60 2.88
N THR A 5 9.94 -5.30 2.03
CA THR A 5 11.33 -5.74 2.24
C THR A 5 11.89 -5.19 3.55
N MET A 6 11.53 -3.95 3.90
CA MET A 6 11.92 -3.35 5.17
C MET A 6 11.31 -4.08 6.39
N MET A 7 10.16 -4.73 6.24
CA MET A 7 9.58 -5.55 7.31
C MET A 7 10.38 -6.82 7.62
N LEU A 8 11.41 -7.16 6.87
CA LEU A 8 12.38 -8.20 7.26
C LEU A 8 13.26 -7.74 8.43
N GLU A 9 13.38 -6.42 8.64
CA GLU A 9 14.05 -5.84 9.80
C GLU A 9 13.11 -5.88 11.02
N PRO A 10 13.51 -6.51 12.15
CA PRO A 10 12.65 -6.69 13.33
C PRO A 10 12.05 -5.41 13.92
N SER A 11 12.73 -4.28 13.77
CA SER A 11 12.26 -2.99 14.26
C SER A 11 11.10 -2.39 13.43
N VAL A 12 10.85 -2.89 12.22
CA VAL A 12 9.76 -2.41 11.35
C VAL A 12 8.50 -3.24 11.65
N ILE A 13 7.59 -2.68 12.42
CA ILE A 13 6.39 -3.35 12.94
C ILE A 13 5.09 -3.01 12.20
N ALA A 14 5.15 -2.10 11.23
CA ALA A 14 4.00 -1.70 10.42
C ALA A 14 4.45 -1.33 9.01
N ALA A 15 3.67 -1.71 8.02
CA ALA A 15 3.89 -1.30 6.64
C ALA A 15 2.59 -0.85 5.97
N VAL A 16 2.70 0.21 5.17
CA VAL A 16 1.65 0.68 4.28
C VAL A 16 2.15 0.61 2.85
N ILE A 17 1.44 -0.13 2.01
CA ILE A 17 1.69 -0.23 0.58
C ILE A 17 0.71 0.71 -0.12
N ASN A 18 1.14 1.93 -0.35
CA ASN A 18 0.32 2.91 -1.03
C ASN A 18 0.76 3.01 -2.49
N HIS A 19 -0.13 2.59 -3.41
CA HIS A 19 0.09 2.60 -4.87
C HIS A 19 1.47 2.07 -5.32
N PRO A 20 1.87 0.84 -4.98
CA PRO A 20 3.15 0.28 -5.42
C PRO A 20 3.18 0.11 -6.94
N SER A 21 4.23 0.63 -7.60
CA SER A 21 4.34 0.69 -9.06
C SER A 21 5.46 -0.14 -9.67
N LEU A 22 6.33 -0.73 -8.87
CA LEU A 22 7.45 -1.54 -9.36
C LEU A 22 7.23 -3.05 -9.13
N PRO A 23 7.80 -3.88 -10.00
CA PRO A 23 8.53 -3.55 -11.23
C PRO A 23 7.58 -3.08 -12.34
N LEU A 24 8.07 -2.27 -13.29
CA LEU A 24 7.22 -1.68 -14.35
C LEU A 24 6.88 -2.68 -15.45
N ASP A 25 7.73 -3.67 -15.67
CA ASP A 25 7.65 -4.68 -16.72
C ASP A 25 6.89 -5.95 -16.30
N ASP A 26 6.51 -6.05 -15.03
CA ASP A 26 5.71 -7.15 -14.50
C ASP A 26 4.54 -6.61 -13.66
N PRO A 27 3.32 -6.61 -14.20
CA PRO A 27 2.13 -6.13 -13.48
C PRO A 27 1.84 -6.84 -12.16
N ALA A 28 2.25 -8.10 -12.02
CA ALA A 28 2.09 -8.90 -10.80
C ALA A 28 3.34 -8.93 -9.92
N GLY A 29 4.43 -8.33 -10.36
CA GLY A 29 5.70 -8.32 -9.63
C GLY A 29 5.62 -7.59 -8.28
N LEU A 30 6.35 -8.07 -7.29
CA LEU A 30 6.34 -7.54 -5.93
C LEU A 30 7.67 -6.93 -5.45
N GLU A 31 8.73 -6.94 -6.28
CA GLU A 31 10.08 -6.52 -5.88
C GLU A 31 10.61 -7.32 -4.66
N LEU A 32 10.26 -8.59 -4.59
CA LEU A 32 10.68 -9.53 -3.56
C LEU A 32 11.24 -10.78 -4.21
N SER A 33 12.34 -11.31 -3.69
CA SER A 33 12.76 -12.67 -4.02
C SER A 33 11.79 -13.69 -3.39
N SER A 34 11.78 -14.92 -3.89
CA SER A 34 10.98 -16.01 -3.31
C SER A 34 11.36 -16.27 -1.85
N ASP A 35 12.65 -16.19 -1.52
CA ASP A 35 13.15 -16.41 -0.16
C ASP A 35 12.75 -15.28 0.79
N ASP A 36 12.85 -14.02 0.33
CA ASP A 36 12.38 -12.87 1.10
C ASP A 36 10.87 -12.90 1.32
N GLY A 37 10.10 -13.30 0.31
CA GLY A 37 8.66 -13.49 0.41
C GLY A 37 8.27 -14.53 1.45
N ALA A 38 8.97 -15.68 1.47
CA ALA A 38 8.75 -16.73 2.46
C ALA A 38 9.11 -16.27 3.89
N ALA A 39 10.28 -15.63 4.05
CA ALA A 39 10.72 -15.08 5.32
C ALA A 39 9.78 -13.99 5.86
N LEU A 40 9.29 -13.13 4.97
CA LEU A 40 8.32 -12.10 5.28
C LEU A 40 7.00 -12.71 5.79
N ARG A 41 6.48 -13.71 5.08
CA ARG A 41 5.24 -14.39 5.47
C ARG A 41 5.38 -15.04 6.85
N GLU A 42 6.47 -15.77 7.08
CA GLU A 42 6.75 -16.39 8.38
C GLU A 42 6.80 -15.35 9.50
N ARG A 43 7.48 -14.22 9.26
CA ARG A 43 7.56 -13.13 10.23
C ARG A 43 6.21 -12.52 10.55
N ILE A 44 5.44 -12.18 9.52
CA ILE A 44 4.12 -11.54 9.66
C ILE A 44 3.18 -12.43 10.47
N ASP A 45 3.19 -13.74 10.22
CA ASP A 45 2.38 -14.70 10.98
C ASP A 45 2.85 -14.85 12.42
N ARG A 46 4.16 -14.95 12.64
CA ARG A 46 4.75 -15.11 13.99
C ARG A 46 4.49 -13.89 14.88
N ASP A 47 4.65 -12.70 14.34
CA ASP A 47 4.60 -11.44 15.09
C ASP A 47 3.20 -10.78 15.04
N ASP A 48 2.19 -11.47 14.48
CA ASP A 48 0.80 -11.00 14.32
C ASP A 48 0.69 -9.63 13.62
N LEU A 49 1.51 -9.43 12.59
CA LEU A 49 1.56 -8.16 11.86
C LEU A 49 0.56 -8.14 10.71
N HIS A 50 0.14 -6.95 10.32
CA HIS A 50 -0.72 -6.70 9.16
C HIS A 50 -0.05 -5.71 8.20
N VAL A 51 -0.52 -5.71 6.95
CA VAL A 51 -0.07 -4.78 5.91
C VAL A 51 -1.30 -4.10 5.33
N LEU A 52 -1.34 -2.79 5.40
CA LEU A 52 -2.41 -2.00 4.80
C LEU A 52 -1.99 -1.56 3.39
N GLY A 53 -2.88 -1.73 2.41
CA GLY A 53 -2.61 -1.37 1.02
C GLY A 53 -3.70 -0.49 0.40
N TYR A 54 -3.29 0.49 -0.44
CA TYR A 54 -4.21 1.36 -1.16
C TYR A 54 -3.85 1.47 -2.64
N ARG A 55 -4.86 1.48 -3.50
CA ARG A 55 -4.76 1.83 -4.92
C ARG A 55 -6.07 2.41 -5.45
N PHE A 56 -6.03 3.07 -6.59
CA PHE A 56 -7.24 3.33 -7.39
C PHE A 56 -7.53 2.16 -8.34
N ASP A 57 -8.78 1.92 -8.67
CA ASP A 57 -9.19 0.87 -9.62
C ASP A 57 -8.70 1.13 -11.04
N THR A 58 -8.55 2.40 -11.42
CA THR A 58 -8.05 2.87 -12.74
C THR A 58 -6.54 3.06 -12.79
N ASP A 59 -5.82 2.73 -11.72
CA ASP A 59 -4.38 2.90 -11.65
C ASP A 59 -3.65 1.93 -12.60
N ARG A 60 -2.90 2.48 -13.57
CA ARG A 60 -2.13 1.68 -14.54
C ARG A 60 -0.77 1.23 -14.01
N TRP A 61 -0.26 1.86 -12.98
CA TRP A 61 1.04 1.57 -12.39
C TRP A 61 0.94 0.58 -11.22
N CYS A 62 -0.15 0.69 -10.45
CA CYS A 62 -0.51 -0.27 -9.41
C CYS A 62 -1.73 -1.07 -9.86
N THR A 63 -1.49 -2.15 -10.58
CA THR A 63 -2.55 -2.94 -11.25
C THR A 63 -3.32 -3.83 -10.26
N ALA A 64 -4.47 -4.36 -10.71
CA ALA A 64 -5.23 -5.33 -9.94
C ALA A 64 -4.45 -6.64 -9.72
N GLU A 65 -3.65 -7.04 -10.73
CA GLU A 65 -2.79 -8.23 -10.66
C GLU A 65 -1.76 -8.11 -9.55
N ARG A 66 -1.17 -6.93 -9.39
CA ARG A 66 -0.21 -6.67 -8.29
C ARG A 66 -0.88 -6.77 -6.92
N PHE A 67 -2.07 -6.22 -6.75
CA PHE A 67 -2.82 -6.34 -5.50
C PHE A 67 -3.24 -7.79 -5.23
N ALA A 68 -3.59 -8.54 -6.27
CA ALA A 68 -3.85 -9.98 -6.15
C ALA A 68 -2.58 -10.75 -5.71
N ALA A 69 -1.39 -10.36 -6.22
CA ALA A 69 -0.14 -10.98 -5.82
C ALA A 69 0.21 -10.67 -4.35
N TYR A 70 -0.04 -9.44 -3.86
CA TYR A 70 0.07 -9.14 -2.42
C TYR A 70 -0.91 -9.98 -1.59
N SER A 71 -2.16 -10.12 -2.03
CA SER A 71 -3.16 -10.96 -1.35
C SER A 71 -2.74 -12.43 -1.33
N ALA A 72 -2.17 -12.93 -2.41
CA ALA A 72 -1.67 -14.30 -2.48
C ALA A 72 -0.47 -14.54 -1.54
N LEU A 73 0.44 -13.57 -1.45
CA LEU A 73 1.62 -13.66 -0.56
C LEU A 73 1.22 -13.54 0.92
N LEU A 74 0.38 -12.56 1.25
CA LEU A 74 0.15 -12.15 2.64
C LEU A 74 -1.15 -12.73 3.24
N GLY A 75 -2.06 -13.25 2.40
CA GLY A 75 -3.32 -13.85 2.83
C GLY A 75 -4.19 -12.87 3.61
N ASP A 76 -4.70 -13.32 4.74
CA ASP A 76 -5.53 -12.56 5.68
C ASP A 76 -4.79 -11.43 6.43
N ARG A 77 -3.47 -11.34 6.25
CA ARG A 77 -2.63 -10.26 6.80
C ARG A 77 -2.54 -9.05 5.86
N PHE A 78 -3.20 -9.08 4.70
CA PHE A 78 -3.23 -7.97 3.76
C PHE A 78 -4.60 -7.30 3.73
N ASP A 79 -4.66 -6.09 4.22
CA ASP A 79 -5.84 -5.22 4.16
C ASP A 79 -5.78 -4.32 2.92
N GLY A 80 -6.09 -4.88 1.76
CA GLY A 80 -6.09 -4.15 0.48
C GLY A 80 -7.37 -3.32 0.29
N ARG A 81 -7.22 -2.02 0.06
CA ARG A 81 -8.31 -1.07 -0.23
C ARG A 81 -8.21 -0.58 -1.67
N VAL A 82 -9.30 -0.66 -2.41
CA VAL A 82 -9.40 -0.15 -3.77
C VAL A 82 -10.40 0.99 -3.81
N LEU A 83 -9.95 2.18 -4.18
CA LEU A 83 -10.80 3.34 -4.35
C LEU A 83 -11.21 3.51 -5.82
N PRO A 84 -12.44 3.98 -6.11
CA PRO A 84 -12.81 4.35 -7.46
C PRO A 84 -11.90 5.46 -7.98
N GLY A 85 -11.44 5.38 -9.23
CA GLY A 85 -10.59 6.41 -9.83
C GLY A 85 -11.27 7.78 -9.93
N GLU A 86 -12.60 7.80 -9.99
CA GLU A 86 -13.42 9.02 -10.04
C GLU A 86 -13.35 9.88 -8.76
N VAL A 87 -12.93 9.30 -7.63
CA VAL A 87 -12.75 10.06 -6.39
C VAL A 87 -11.34 10.68 -6.26
N ALA A 88 -10.47 10.45 -7.23
CA ALA A 88 -9.16 11.08 -7.25
C ALA A 88 -9.27 12.59 -7.50
N ASN A 89 -8.33 13.36 -6.94
CA ASN A 89 -8.21 14.79 -7.29
C ASN A 89 -8.04 14.93 -8.82
N PRO A 90 -8.98 15.58 -9.51
CA PRO A 90 -8.91 15.72 -10.97
C PRO A 90 -7.82 16.71 -11.43
N ASN A 91 -7.25 17.49 -10.50
CA ASN A 91 -6.24 18.51 -10.76
C ASN A 91 -4.97 18.26 -9.93
N PRO A 92 -4.29 17.12 -10.09
CA PRO A 92 -3.02 16.89 -9.42
C PRO A 92 -1.96 17.88 -9.94
N PRO A 93 -0.83 18.07 -9.22
CA PRO A 93 0.26 18.91 -9.69
C PRO A 93 0.73 18.52 -11.10
N SER A 94 0.96 19.51 -11.97
CA SER A 94 1.28 19.27 -13.39
C SER A 94 2.51 18.37 -13.59
N PHE A 95 3.56 18.56 -12.79
CA PHE A 95 4.76 17.71 -12.87
C PHE A 95 4.46 16.22 -12.61
N PHE A 96 3.37 15.93 -11.89
CA PHE A 96 2.93 14.56 -11.61
C PHE A 96 2.01 14.04 -12.71
N SER A 97 1.02 14.82 -13.13
CA SER A 97 0.07 14.44 -14.18
C SER A 97 0.74 14.20 -15.54
N ASP A 98 1.78 14.97 -15.85
CA ASP A 98 2.53 14.85 -17.10
C ASP A 98 3.28 13.50 -17.24
N VAL A 99 3.60 12.87 -16.11
CA VAL A 99 4.33 11.59 -16.07
C VAL A 99 3.38 10.42 -15.82
N VAL A 100 2.46 10.56 -14.87
CA VAL A 100 1.66 9.42 -14.38
C VAL A 100 0.37 9.24 -15.20
N GLY A 101 -0.31 10.31 -15.54
CA GLY A 101 -1.43 10.34 -16.50
C GLY A 101 -2.71 9.59 -16.05
N THR A 102 -2.73 8.98 -14.87
CA THR A 102 -3.89 8.27 -14.30
C THR A 102 -3.97 8.49 -12.80
N PRO A 103 -5.15 8.32 -12.15
CA PRO A 103 -5.24 8.27 -10.71
C PRO A 103 -4.26 7.22 -10.14
N HIS A 104 -3.34 7.66 -9.27
CA HIS A 104 -2.28 6.80 -8.75
C HIS A 104 -1.98 7.06 -7.29
N SER A 105 -1.69 8.29 -6.92
CA SER A 105 -1.19 8.66 -5.59
C SER A 105 -2.33 9.00 -4.63
N VAL A 106 -2.88 8.02 -3.93
CA VAL A 106 -4.12 8.11 -3.14
C VAL A 106 -4.08 9.19 -2.07
N VAL A 107 -2.99 9.29 -1.31
CA VAL A 107 -2.90 10.17 -0.13
C VAL A 107 -1.94 11.35 -0.31
N THR A 108 -1.53 11.63 -1.53
CA THR A 108 -0.67 12.78 -1.86
C THR A 108 -1.20 13.53 -3.09
N ALA A 109 -0.68 13.29 -4.30
CA ALA A 109 -1.04 14.09 -5.48
C ALA A 109 -2.54 14.00 -5.86
N HIS A 110 -3.17 12.86 -5.66
CA HIS A 110 -4.60 12.67 -5.94
C HIS A 110 -5.50 12.77 -4.69
N LEU A 111 -4.95 13.24 -3.57
CA LEU A 111 -5.73 13.55 -2.37
C LEU A 111 -6.69 14.72 -2.64
N VAL A 112 -7.93 14.57 -2.22
CA VAL A 112 -8.90 15.66 -2.12
C VAL A 112 -9.04 16.02 -0.65
N ASP A 113 -8.55 17.19 -0.25
CA ASP A 113 -8.52 17.64 1.15
C ASP A 113 -9.89 18.20 1.57
N THR A 114 -10.85 17.28 1.67
CA THR A 114 -12.22 17.58 2.09
C THR A 114 -12.68 16.56 3.12
N ALA A 115 -13.18 16.99 4.26
CA ALA A 115 -13.62 16.10 5.33
C ALA A 115 -14.68 15.08 4.82
N GLY A 116 -14.45 13.80 5.13
CA GLY A 116 -15.31 12.69 4.71
C GLY A 116 -15.08 12.22 3.25
N HIS A 117 -14.21 12.88 2.49
CA HIS A 117 -13.87 12.43 1.16
C HIS A 117 -13.10 11.09 1.22
N PRO A 118 -13.32 10.12 0.28
CA PRO A 118 -12.70 8.81 0.34
C PRO A 118 -11.17 8.83 0.48
N THR A 119 -10.48 9.75 -0.16
CA THR A 119 -9.02 9.86 -0.07
C THR A 119 -8.55 10.41 1.29
N ILE A 120 -9.32 11.29 1.94
CA ILE A 120 -9.07 11.74 3.33
C ILE A 120 -9.33 10.60 4.30
N VAL A 121 -10.41 9.83 4.11
CA VAL A 121 -10.70 8.65 4.94
C VAL A 121 -9.55 7.64 4.83
N ALA A 122 -9.02 7.41 3.62
CA ALA A 122 -7.86 6.56 3.41
C ALA A 122 -6.62 7.06 4.17
N ARG A 123 -6.32 8.36 4.09
CA ARG A 123 -5.23 8.98 4.86
C ARG A 123 -5.41 8.77 6.36
N ASP A 124 -6.61 9.02 6.87
CA ASP A 124 -6.91 8.92 8.30
C ASP A 124 -6.85 7.47 8.79
N GLU A 125 -7.28 6.49 7.97
CA GLU A 125 -7.10 5.06 8.24
C GLU A 125 -5.60 4.69 8.34
N ILE A 126 -4.78 5.17 7.41
CA ILE A 126 -3.33 4.95 7.44
C ILE A 126 -2.71 5.53 8.74
N LEU A 127 -3.06 6.76 9.08
CA LEU A 127 -2.56 7.40 10.30
C LEU A 127 -3.01 6.66 11.56
N GLY A 128 -4.26 6.22 11.60
CA GLY A 128 -4.80 5.42 12.68
C GLY A 128 -4.08 4.08 12.82
N TYR A 129 -3.87 3.37 11.70
CA TYR A 129 -3.13 2.11 11.66
C TYR A 129 -1.70 2.28 12.20
N LEU A 130 -0.95 3.26 11.71
CA LEU A 130 0.42 3.52 12.16
C LEU A 130 0.47 3.90 13.64
N THR A 131 -0.46 4.74 14.10
CA THR A 131 -0.53 5.14 15.51
C THR A 131 -0.82 3.95 16.41
N THR A 132 -1.77 3.09 16.05
CA THR A 132 -2.11 1.90 16.82
C THR A 132 -0.95 0.91 16.87
N SER A 133 -0.28 0.69 15.74
CA SER A 133 0.89 -0.21 15.66
C SER A 133 2.05 0.28 16.52
N LEU A 134 2.31 1.60 16.56
CA LEU A 134 3.39 2.18 17.36
C LEU A 134 3.11 2.18 18.86
N LEU A 135 1.83 2.20 19.26
CA LEU A 135 1.41 2.18 20.67
C LEU A 135 1.16 0.76 21.20
N ALA A 136 1.11 -0.22 20.32
CA ALA A 136 0.99 -1.62 20.73
C ALA A 136 2.23 -2.06 21.54
N PRO A 137 2.07 -2.93 22.55
CA PRO A 137 3.24 -3.52 23.20
C PRO A 137 4.06 -4.30 22.16
N PRO A 138 5.41 -4.33 22.32
CA PRO A 138 6.24 -5.07 21.38
C PRO A 138 5.83 -6.55 21.36
N PRO A 139 5.94 -7.23 20.24
CA PRO A 139 5.71 -8.67 20.15
C PRO A 139 6.63 -9.39 21.14
N SER A 140 6.08 -10.37 21.82
CA SER A 140 6.75 -11.15 22.88
C SER A 140 7.80 -12.12 22.34
#